data_659f49656295a1db463a63cd3f5aa9c8
#
_entry.id   659f49656295a1db463a63cd3f5aa9c8
#
_cell.length_a   1.000
_cell.length_b   1.000
_cell.length_c   1.000
_cell.angle_alpha   90.00
_cell.angle_beta   90.00
_cell.angle_gamma   90.00
#
_symmetry.space_group_name_H-M   'P 1'
#
loop_
_entity.id
_entity.type
_entity.pdbx_description
1 polymer ?
#
loop_
_entity_poly.entity_id
_entity_poly.type
_entity_poly.pdbx_seq_one_letter_code
_entity_poly.pdbx_strand_id
1 'polypeptide(L)'
;MQVSERVKGIAASQSLAMAARAKAMKAAGVDVISMSLGEPDTETPEHIRRAAQEAIDNGWTHYGPVAGIASLRAAIACSQNANCRLQIEDCKFEAADVIVSVGAKMAIYNAIQTVINPGDEVVIPMPSWVSYTEMVKVAGGKVVAVQTKYENRYCLTAEELRGALTEKTRMLILCSPNNPTGSIYSHSRLGELVEVLREYPEVVVLSDEIYDALVYDEYINIDKHSNAAINPKKKNAESTVADCDIRVTTNQPAHEQAPGQVACEFRTAGTDTQSPQDSLQKCAIASENDKNNICSLAEFGELAERLIIVNGVSKAYAMTGWRIGWLMSKNKAFIEACARLQGQQVTCATMVAQKAAEAALTGSQDCVEQMRQVFAKRRELICRLAAEIPGWKFEKPQGAFYLFPDVSALGGGDRVAEFLLEEAHVAVVSGSAFGCPECIRLSYAISTEEIVESMRRIKSAIEKLI
;
A
#
# COMPACT_ATOMS: atom_id res chain seq x y z
N MET A 1 -7.40 12.46 -35.25
CA MET A 1 -6.57 11.45 -34.56
C MET A 1 -7.51 10.37 -34.01
N GLN A 2 -7.19 9.10 -34.23
CA GLN A 2 -7.98 7.99 -33.68
C GLN A 2 -7.35 7.50 -32.37
N VAL A 3 -8.14 7.40 -31.30
CA VAL A 3 -7.73 6.85 -30.01
C VAL A 3 -7.80 5.32 -30.07
N SER A 4 -6.82 4.62 -29.48
CA SER A 4 -6.83 3.14 -29.48
C SER A 4 -8.02 2.59 -28.67
N GLU A 5 -8.56 1.43 -29.08
CA GLU A 5 -9.70 0.81 -28.41
C GLU A 5 -9.40 0.50 -26.94
N ARG A 6 -8.16 0.13 -26.61
CA ARG A 6 -7.73 -0.10 -25.23
C ARG A 6 -7.95 1.13 -24.33
N VAL A 7 -7.64 2.32 -24.84
CA VAL A 7 -7.77 3.57 -24.04
C VAL A 7 -9.21 4.04 -23.97
N LYS A 8 -10.01 3.81 -25.02
CA LYS A 8 -11.46 4.12 -25.01
C LYS A 8 -12.23 3.35 -23.94
N GLY A 9 -11.78 2.12 -23.64
CA GLY A 9 -12.39 1.25 -22.62
C GLY A 9 -12.04 1.60 -21.17
N ILE A 10 -11.14 2.56 -20.92
CA ILE A 10 -10.72 2.95 -19.56
C ILE A 10 -11.74 3.92 -18.95
N ALA A 11 -12.29 3.55 -17.80
CA ALA A 11 -13.19 4.43 -17.05
C ALA A 11 -12.39 5.53 -16.31
N ALA A 12 -12.96 6.75 -16.28
CA ALA A 12 -12.40 7.82 -15.47
C ALA A 12 -12.53 7.51 -13.96
N SER A 13 -11.55 7.95 -13.17
CA SER A 13 -11.60 7.77 -11.71
C SER A 13 -12.72 8.60 -11.09
N GLN A 14 -13.77 7.96 -10.59
CA GLN A 14 -14.89 8.63 -9.92
C GLN A 14 -14.43 9.39 -8.67
N SER A 15 -13.45 8.86 -7.90
CA SER A 15 -12.89 9.57 -6.74
C SER A 15 -12.23 10.89 -7.14
N LEU A 16 -11.48 10.92 -8.25
CA LEU A 16 -10.86 12.14 -8.76
C LEU A 16 -11.92 13.10 -9.34
N ALA A 17 -12.93 12.58 -10.00
CA ALA A 17 -14.04 13.40 -10.52
C ALA A 17 -14.82 14.08 -9.38
N MET A 18 -15.14 13.36 -8.31
CA MET A 18 -15.78 13.90 -7.12
C MET A 18 -14.90 14.96 -6.44
N ALA A 19 -13.61 14.71 -6.28
CA ALA A 19 -12.67 15.69 -5.73
C ALA A 19 -12.57 16.96 -6.59
N ALA A 20 -12.52 16.81 -7.91
CA ALA A 20 -12.53 17.97 -8.84
C ALA A 20 -13.81 18.78 -8.74
N ARG A 21 -14.98 18.12 -8.61
CA ARG A 21 -16.28 18.78 -8.43
C ARG A 21 -16.34 19.54 -7.11
N ALA A 22 -15.90 18.93 -6.00
CA ALA A 22 -15.80 19.59 -4.71
C ALA A 22 -14.87 20.82 -4.76
N LYS A 23 -13.72 20.70 -5.44
CA LYS A 23 -12.79 21.82 -5.65
C LYS A 23 -13.41 22.96 -6.47
N ALA A 24 -14.15 22.64 -7.51
CA ALA A 24 -14.86 23.64 -8.33
C ALA A 24 -15.93 24.39 -7.50
N MET A 25 -16.69 23.67 -6.66
CA MET A 25 -17.67 24.28 -5.75
C MET A 25 -16.99 25.21 -4.73
N LYS A 26 -15.87 24.78 -4.13
CA LYS A 26 -15.07 25.65 -3.24
C LYS A 26 -14.59 26.93 -3.96
N ALA A 27 -14.12 26.80 -5.21
CA ALA A 27 -13.70 27.95 -6.00
C ALA A 27 -14.85 28.90 -6.34
N ALA A 28 -16.10 28.41 -6.40
CA ALA A 28 -17.32 29.19 -6.56
C ALA A 28 -17.87 29.78 -5.24
N GLY A 29 -17.13 29.62 -4.12
CA GLY A 29 -17.49 30.18 -2.81
C GLY A 29 -18.40 29.30 -1.96
N VAL A 30 -18.65 28.06 -2.36
CA VAL A 30 -19.43 27.09 -1.56
C VAL A 30 -18.52 26.44 -0.52
N ASP A 31 -18.96 26.40 0.74
CA ASP A 31 -18.24 25.76 1.84
C ASP A 31 -18.43 24.23 1.78
N VAL A 32 -17.62 23.55 0.95
CA VAL A 32 -17.64 22.10 0.78
C VAL A 32 -16.52 21.44 1.59
N ILE A 33 -16.84 20.40 2.36
CA ILE A 33 -15.86 19.53 3.01
C ILE A 33 -15.68 18.27 2.16
N SER A 34 -14.42 17.90 1.86
CA SER A 34 -14.14 16.75 1.01
C SER A 34 -13.62 15.55 1.81
N MET A 35 -14.43 14.51 1.89
CA MET A 35 -14.06 13.18 2.40
C MET A 35 -13.81 12.17 1.26
N SER A 36 -13.52 12.65 0.05
CA SER A 36 -13.41 11.80 -1.15
C SER A 36 -11.98 11.32 -1.43
N LEU A 37 -10.95 12.01 -0.95
CA LEU A 37 -9.56 11.70 -1.24
C LEU A 37 -8.98 10.65 -0.28
N GLY A 38 -8.19 9.74 -0.81
CA GLY A 38 -7.42 8.77 -0.06
C GLY A 38 -5.98 9.24 0.17
N GLU A 39 -5.79 10.35 0.86
CA GLU A 39 -4.50 11.00 1.11
C GLU A 39 -4.41 11.45 2.57
N PRO A 40 -3.31 11.14 3.30
CA PRO A 40 -3.08 11.70 4.63
C PRO A 40 -3.05 13.22 4.58
N ASP A 41 -3.66 13.88 5.58
CA ASP A 41 -3.74 15.33 5.71
C ASP A 41 -2.50 15.96 6.39
N THR A 42 -1.57 15.12 6.82
CA THR A 42 -0.31 15.55 7.42
C THR A 42 0.75 15.82 6.37
N GLU A 43 1.68 16.71 6.66
CA GLU A 43 2.85 16.93 5.81
C GLU A 43 3.85 15.76 5.91
N THR A 44 4.64 15.58 4.84
CA THR A 44 5.81 14.69 4.88
C THR A 44 6.74 15.09 6.02
N PRO A 45 7.18 14.16 6.88
CA PRO A 45 8.05 14.42 8.02
C PRO A 45 9.33 15.19 7.67
N GLU A 46 9.79 16.04 8.57
CA GLU A 46 10.91 16.97 8.31
C GLU A 46 12.21 16.26 7.93
N HIS A 47 12.57 15.17 8.62
CA HIS A 47 13.78 14.41 8.31
C HIS A 47 13.80 13.86 6.89
N ILE A 48 12.62 13.49 6.36
CA ILE A 48 12.46 13.00 4.98
C ILE A 48 12.61 14.15 3.97
N ARG A 49 11.97 15.31 4.26
CA ARG A 49 12.10 16.50 3.42
C ARG A 49 13.54 17.01 3.36
N ARG A 50 14.25 16.97 4.50
CA ARG A 50 15.66 17.35 4.60
C ARG A 50 16.55 16.41 3.77
N ALA A 51 16.34 15.09 3.83
CA ALA A 51 17.08 14.13 3.01
C ALA A 51 16.92 14.40 1.52
N ALA A 52 15.74 14.86 1.08
CA ALA A 52 15.54 15.25 -0.31
C ALA A 52 16.33 16.50 -0.69
N GLN A 53 16.37 17.52 0.18
CA GLN A 53 17.17 18.73 -0.02
C GLN A 53 18.66 18.39 -0.13
N GLU A 54 19.17 17.60 0.81
CA GLU A 54 20.54 17.09 0.77
C GLU A 54 20.84 16.27 -0.50
N ALA A 55 19.88 15.49 -0.97
CA ALA A 55 20.04 14.76 -2.21
C ALA A 55 20.19 15.69 -3.43
N ILE A 56 19.43 16.79 -3.48
CA ILE A 56 19.60 17.81 -4.54
C ILE A 56 21.00 18.44 -4.45
N ASP A 57 21.43 18.86 -3.28
CA ASP A 57 22.71 19.51 -3.04
C ASP A 57 23.89 18.58 -3.38
N ASN A 58 23.73 17.27 -3.14
CA ASN A 58 24.71 16.23 -3.46
C ASN A 58 24.63 15.71 -4.91
N GLY A 59 23.83 16.33 -5.79
CA GLY A 59 23.81 16.04 -7.22
C GLY A 59 23.07 14.76 -7.61
N TRP A 60 22.11 14.25 -6.79
CA TRP A 60 21.23 13.12 -7.14
C TRP A 60 20.20 13.51 -8.20
N THR A 61 20.64 14.14 -9.30
CA THR A 61 19.78 14.72 -10.34
C THR A 61 19.94 14.05 -11.71
N HIS A 62 20.76 13.02 -11.80
CA HIS A 62 21.02 12.25 -13.01
C HIS A 62 20.21 10.94 -13.03
N TYR A 63 20.22 10.25 -14.17
CA TYR A 63 19.61 8.93 -14.29
C TYR A 63 20.24 7.94 -13.33
N GLY A 64 19.39 7.18 -12.67
CA GLY A 64 19.78 6.08 -11.79
C GLY A 64 19.46 4.70 -12.35
N PRO A 65 19.73 3.65 -11.57
CA PRO A 65 19.39 2.28 -11.95
C PRO A 65 17.88 2.11 -12.16
N VAL A 66 17.49 1.33 -13.17
CA VAL A 66 16.08 1.07 -13.51
C VAL A 66 15.31 0.49 -12.32
N ALA A 67 15.89 -0.47 -11.61
CA ALA A 67 15.27 -1.10 -10.45
C ALA A 67 15.29 -0.22 -9.18
N GLY A 68 15.91 0.97 -9.22
CA GLY A 68 16.12 1.85 -8.06
C GLY A 68 17.50 1.68 -7.43
N ILE A 69 17.87 2.65 -6.56
CA ILE A 69 19.17 2.67 -5.89
C ILE A 69 19.32 1.47 -4.95
N ALA A 70 20.53 0.91 -4.88
CA ALA A 70 20.79 -0.32 -4.15
C ALA A 70 20.49 -0.19 -2.65
N SER A 71 20.85 0.95 -2.04
CA SER A 71 20.60 1.22 -0.63
C SER A 71 19.10 1.27 -0.28
N LEU A 72 18.28 1.92 -1.11
CA LEU A 72 16.82 1.92 -0.92
C LEU A 72 16.23 0.51 -1.08
N ARG A 73 16.67 -0.24 -2.09
CA ARG A 73 16.19 -1.62 -2.30
C ARG A 73 16.52 -2.53 -1.12
N ALA A 74 17.72 -2.38 -0.54
CA ALA A 74 18.13 -3.09 0.67
C ALA A 74 17.27 -2.68 1.88
N ALA A 75 17.00 -1.38 2.06
CA ALA A 75 16.13 -0.88 3.11
C ALA A 75 14.69 -1.41 2.99
N ILE A 76 14.15 -1.47 1.77
CA ILE A 76 12.81 -2.04 1.50
C ILE A 76 12.78 -3.53 1.88
N ALA A 77 13.74 -4.31 1.41
CA ALA A 77 13.81 -5.74 1.72
C ALA A 77 13.93 -5.99 3.24
N CYS A 78 14.76 -5.22 3.93
CA CYS A 78 14.93 -5.30 5.37
C CYS A 78 13.62 -4.96 6.11
N SER A 79 12.95 -3.87 5.75
CA SER A 79 11.66 -3.46 6.34
C SER A 79 10.59 -4.55 6.15
N GLN A 80 10.47 -5.10 4.94
CA GLN A 80 9.50 -6.16 4.66
C GLN A 80 9.78 -7.43 5.47
N ASN A 81 11.04 -7.86 5.55
CA ASN A 81 11.43 -9.05 6.32
C ASN A 81 11.13 -8.88 7.83
N ALA A 82 11.32 -7.68 8.37
CA ALA A 82 10.99 -7.36 9.75
C ALA A 82 9.46 -7.39 9.99
N ASN A 83 8.69 -6.79 9.08
CA ASN A 83 7.24 -6.67 9.21
C ASN A 83 6.53 -8.03 9.08
N CYS A 84 6.98 -8.90 8.17
CA CYS A 84 6.34 -10.19 7.88
C CYS A 84 6.80 -11.32 8.81
N ARG A 85 7.66 -11.07 9.81
CA ARG A 85 8.20 -12.14 10.68
C ARG A 85 8.70 -13.37 9.91
N LEU A 86 9.35 -13.17 8.79
CA LEU A 86 9.86 -14.27 7.99
C LEU A 86 10.91 -15.06 8.79
N GLN A 87 10.49 -16.19 9.35
CA GLN A 87 11.35 -17.09 10.13
C GLN A 87 12.13 -18.05 9.22
N ILE A 88 11.67 -18.23 7.98
CA ILE A 88 12.28 -19.12 7.00
C ILE A 88 13.29 -18.30 6.19
N GLU A 89 14.58 -18.62 6.31
CA GLU A 89 15.65 -17.86 5.66
C GLU A 89 15.48 -17.76 4.14
N ASP A 90 15.08 -18.86 3.49
CA ASP A 90 14.88 -18.93 2.03
C ASP A 90 13.70 -18.05 1.52
N CYS A 91 12.80 -17.62 2.41
CA CYS A 91 11.68 -16.73 2.06
C CYS A 91 12.03 -15.25 2.24
N LYS A 92 13.15 -14.91 2.87
CA LYS A 92 13.55 -13.52 3.07
C LYS A 92 13.84 -12.84 1.74
N PHE A 93 13.37 -11.60 1.62
CA PHE A 93 13.66 -10.75 0.48
C PHE A 93 15.06 -10.15 0.57
N GLU A 94 15.66 -10.00 -0.59
CA GLU A 94 16.94 -9.30 -0.79
C GLU A 94 16.73 -8.07 -1.69
N ALA A 95 17.73 -7.19 -1.76
CA ALA A 95 17.68 -6.05 -2.66
C ALA A 95 17.45 -6.46 -4.13
N ALA A 96 17.90 -7.64 -4.54
CA ALA A 96 17.70 -8.18 -5.89
C ALA A 96 16.23 -8.49 -6.21
N ASP A 97 15.42 -8.74 -5.20
CA ASP A 97 14.00 -9.10 -5.33
C ASP A 97 13.09 -7.86 -5.41
N VAL A 98 13.64 -6.63 -5.39
CA VAL A 98 12.91 -5.37 -5.29
C VAL A 98 13.05 -4.52 -6.55
N ILE A 99 11.93 -3.93 -7.02
CA ILE A 99 11.91 -2.86 -8.02
C ILE A 99 11.20 -1.64 -7.45
N VAL A 100 11.90 -0.52 -7.39
CA VAL A 100 11.34 0.80 -7.02
C VAL A 100 10.66 1.42 -8.22
N SER A 101 9.42 1.85 -8.05
CA SER A 101 8.55 2.38 -9.11
C SER A 101 8.02 3.78 -8.79
N VAL A 102 7.40 4.43 -9.79
CA VAL A 102 6.75 5.74 -9.65
C VAL A 102 5.42 5.59 -8.89
N GLY A 103 5.52 5.28 -7.58
CA GLY A 103 4.43 4.94 -6.66
C GLY A 103 3.93 3.50 -6.85
N ALA A 104 3.23 2.98 -5.83
CA ALA A 104 2.64 1.64 -5.82
C ALA A 104 1.71 1.40 -7.03
N LYS A 105 1.01 2.43 -7.50
CA LYS A 105 0.14 2.33 -8.70
C LYS A 105 0.91 1.85 -9.94
N MET A 106 2.12 2.38 -10.18
CA MET A 106 2.96 1.94 -11.31
C MET A 106 3.52 0.54 -11.06
N ALA A 107 3.85 0.20 -9.81
CA ALA A 107 4.28 -1.15 -9.45
C ALA A 107 3.22 -2.19 -9.79
N ILE A 108 1.94 -1.95 -9.41
CA ILE A 108 0.80 -2.81 -9.75
C ILE A 108 0.60 -2.88 -11.27
N TYR A 109 0.63 -1.73 -11.95
CA TYR A 109 0.49 -1.68 -13.40
C TYR A 109 1.58 -2.53 -14.08
N ASN A 110 2.84 -2.38 -13.68
CA ASN A 110 3.95 -3.14 -14.22
C ASN A 110 3.80 -4.65 -13.96
N ALA A 111 3.37 -5.03 -12.74
CA ALA A 111 3.12 -6.42 -12.40
C ALA A 111 2.06 -7.05 -13.30
N ILE A 112 0.92 -6.37 -13.47
CA ILE A 112 -0.18 -6.84 -14.33
C ILE A 112 0.29 -6.94 -15.78
N GLN A 113 0.98 -5.91 -16.32
CA GLN A 113 1.46 -5.93 -17.70
C GLN A 113 2.53 -6.99 -17.97
N THR A 114 3.26 -7.41 -16.92
CA THR A 114 4.31 -8.44 -17.03
C THR A 114 3.73 -9.85 -17.03
N VAL A 115 2.59 -10.06 -16.34
CA VAL A 115 2.02 -11.40 -16.12
C VAL A 115 0.84 -11.70 -17.08
N ILE A 116 -0.01 -10.71 -17.37
CA ILE A 116 -1.30 -10.92 -18.02
C ILE A 116 -1.20 -10.77 -19.53
N ASN A 117 -1.66 -11.78 -20.22
CA ASN A 117 -1.87 -11.77 -21.68
C ASN A 117 -3.34 -11.49 -22.02
N PRO A 118 -3.64 -11.08 -23.26
CA PRO A 118 -5.02 -10.95 -23.72
C PRO A 118 -5.81 -12.23 -23.54
N GLY A 119 -6.93 -12.14 -22.81
CA GLY A 119 -7.83 -13.25 -22.53
C GLY A 119 -7.57 -13.99 -21.22
N ASP A 120 -6.44 -13.76 -20.55
CA ASP A 120 -6.19 -14.27 -19.20
C ASP A 120 -7.20 -13.69 -18.20
N GLU A 121 -7.59 -14.48 -17.21
CA GLU A 121 -8.53 -14.07 -16.17
C GLU A 121 -7.78 -13.62 -14.92
N VAL A 122 -8.26 -12.49 -14.35
CA VAL A 122 -7.75 -11.93 -13.08
C VAL A 122 -8.90 -11.86 -12.08
N VAL A 123 -8.77 -12.60 -10.98
CA VAL A 123 -9.73 -12.60 -9.87
C VAL A 123 -9.50 -11.38 -9.00
N ILE A 124 -10.56 -10.60 -8.78
CA ILE A 124 -10.53 -9.40 -7.94
C ILE A 124 -11.74 -9.43 -7.00
N PRO A 125 -11.53 -9.57 -5.67
CA PRO A 125 -12.61 -9.42 -4.69
C PRO A 125 -13.17 -8.00 -4.70
N MET A 126 -14.49 -7.87 -4.75
CA MET A 126 -15.20 -6.60 -4.66
C MET A 126 -15.88 -6.46 -3.29
N PRO A 127 -15.89 -5.26 -2.69
CA PRO A 127 -15.41 -3.98 -3.21
C PRO A 127 -13.89 -3.85 -3.19
N SER A 128 -13.33 -3.20 -4.22
CA SER A 128 -11.90 -3.01 -4.37
C SER A 128 -11.54 -1.66 -5.01
N TRP A 129 -10.27 -1.31 -4.95
CA TRP A 129 -9.80 -0.09 -5.61
C TRP A 129 -9.95 -0.18 -7.13
N VAL A 130 -10.72 0.76 -7.70
CA VAL A 130 -11.12 0.79 -9.10
C VAL A 130 -9.97 0.63 -10.10
N SER A 131 -8.76 1.06 -9.75
CA SER A 131 -7.63 1.01 -10.68
C SER A 131 -7.19 -0.41 -11.02
N TYR A 132 -7.46 -1.41 -10.20
CA TYR A 132 -7.11 -2.80 -10.54
C TYR A 132 -7.84 -3.26 -11.79
N THR A 133 -9.15 -3.06 -11.85
CA THR A 133 -9.98 -3.46 -12.99
C THR A 133 -9.54 -2.76 -14.27
N GLU A 134 -9.23 -1.47 -14.19
CA GLU A 134 -8.80 -0.71 -15.36
C GLU A 134 -7.42 -1.13 -15.87
N MET A 135 -6.47 -1.45 -14.95
CA MET A 135 -5.14 -1.94 -15.33
C MET A 135 -5.20 -3.32 -16.00
N VAL A 136 -6.08 -4.20 -15.53
CA VAL A 136 -6.32 -5.53 -16.16
C VAL A 136 -6.89 -5.35 -17.57
N LYS A 137 -7.85 -4.44 -17.77
CA LYS A 137 -8.40 -4.13 -19.10
C LYS A 137 -7.32 -3.60 -20.06
N VAL A 138 -6.41 -2.74 -19.57
CA VAL A 138 -5.29 -2.21 -20.38
C VAL A 138 -4.35 -3.34 -20.82
N ALA A 139 -4.13 -4.35 -19.99
CA ALA A 139 -3.35 -5.54 -20.34
C ALA A 139 -4.09 -6.48 -21.33
N GLY A 140 -5.39 -6.25 -21.58
CA GLY A 140 -6.23 -7.14 -22.38
C GLY A 140 -6.76 -8.33 -21.59
N GLY A 141 -6.55 -8.37 -20.29
CA GLY A 141 -7.06 -9.39 -19.38
C GLY A 141 -8.56 -9.23 -19.13
N LYS A 142 -9.17 -10.29 -18.64
CA LYS A 142 -10.57 -10.35 -18.24
C LYS A 142 -10.70 -10.32 -16.72
N VAL A 143 -11.44 -9.36 -16.21
CA VAL A 143 -11.73 -9.24 -14.78
C VAL A 143 -12.79 -10.26 -14.37
N VAL A 144 -12.47 -11.11 -13.39
CA VAL A 144 -13.40 -11.97 -12.66
C VAL A 144 -13.68 -11.31 -11.31
N ALA A 145 -14.73 -10.49 -11.27
CA ALA A 145 -15.14 -9.78 -10.07
C ALA A 145 -15.89 -10.72 -9.13
N VAL A 146 -15.36 -10.94 -7.92
CA VAL A 146 -16.01 -11.75 -6.88
C VAL A 146 -16.65 -10.83 -5.87
N GLN A 147 -17.99 -10.81 -5.83
CA GLN A 147 -18.74 -10.01 -4.85
C GLN A 147 -18.62 -10.66 -3.48
N THR A 148 -17.83 -10.04 -2.60
CA THR A 148 -17.68 -10.49 -1.22
C THR A 148 -18.81 -9.93 -0.35
N LYS A 149 -19.06 -10.58 0.79
CA LYS A 149 -20.23 -10.30 1.61
C LYS A 149 -19.88 -9.42 2.81
N TYR A 150 -20.84 -8.58 3.20
CA TYR A 150 -20.77 -7.76 4.42
C TYR A 150 -20.49 -8.63 5.67
N GLU A 151 -21.15 -9.78 5.79
CA GLU A 151 -21.01 -10.72 6.91
C GLU A 151 -19.58 -11.27 7.07
N ASN A 152 -18.82 -11.31 5.98
CA ASN A 152 -17.40 -11.66 5.97
C ASN A 152 -16.48 -10.43 6.00
N ARG A 153 -17.00 -9.27 6.37
CA ARG A 153 -16.27 -8.00 6.35
C ARG A 153 -15.67 -7.68 4.98
N TYR A 154 -16.33 -8.09 3.93
CA TYR A 154 -15.85 -7.97 2.54
C TYR A 154 -14.48 -8.65 2.30
N CYS A 155 -14.11 -9.65 3.10
CA CYS A 155 -12.95 -10.51 2.84
C CYS A 155 -13.39 -11.73 2.04
N LEU A 156 -12.62 -12.06 1.00
CA LEU A 156 -12.81 -13.25 0.16
C LEU A 156 -12.73 -14.52 1.01
N THR A 157 -13.63 -15.46 0.77
CA THR A 157 -13.60 -16.79 1.39
C THR A 157 -12.97 -17.83 0.46
N ALA A 158 -12.53 -18.96 1.02
CA ALA A 158 -12.01 -20.08 0.24
C ALA A 158 -13.03 -20.63 -0.76
N GLU A 159 -14.32 -20.68 -0.38
CA GLU A 159 -15.41 -21.12 -1.25
C GLU A 159 -15.62 -20.16 -2.43
N GLU A 160 -15.68 -18.85 -2.15
CA GLU A 160 -15.80 -17.81 -3.19
C GLU A 160 -14.60 -17.84 -4.13
N LEU A 161 -13.37 -18.00 -3.61
CA LEU A 161 -12.17 -18.13 -4.42
C LEU A 161 -12.23 -19.36 -5.32
N ARG A 162 -12.53 -20.54 -4.76
CA ARG A 162 -12.62 -21.79 -5.53
C ARG A 162 -13.65 -21.70 -6.64
N GLY A 163 -14.78 -21.03 -6.39
CA GLY A 163 -15.84 -20.80 -7.39
C GLY A 163 -15.44 -19.84 -8.50
N ALA A 164 -14.43 -18.99 -8.28
CA ALA A 164 -13.97 -17.99 -9.25
C ALA A 164 -12.77 -18.44 -10.10
N LEU A 165 -12.00 -19.42 -9.61
CA LEU A 165 -10.81 -19.91 -10.31
C LEU A 165 -11.18 -20.83 -11.47
N THR A 166 -10.50 -20.64 -12.61
CA THR A 166 -10.59 -21.45 -13.81
C THR A 166 -9.18 -21.76 -14.35
N GLU A 167 -9.07 -22.60 -15.36
CA GLU A 167 -7.82 -22.87 -16.08
C GLU A 167 -7.24 -21.60 -16.77
N LYS A 168 -8.07 -20.58 -16.99
CA LYS A 168 -7.65 -19.29 -17.57
C LYS A 168 -7.21 -18.27 -16.53
N THR A 169 -7.41 -18.56 -15.25
CA THR A 169 -7.01 -17.65 -14.19
C THR A 169 -5.48 -17.59 -14.10
N ARG A 170 -4.92 -16.39 -14.17
CA ARG A 170 -3.48 -16.15 -14.09
C ARG A 170 -3.08 -15.29 -12.89
N MET A 171 -4.02 -14.52 -12.32
CA MET A 171 -3.72 -13.66 -11.18
C MET A 171 -4.91 -13.55 -10.22
N LEU A 172 -4.59 -13.49 -8.93
CA LEU A 172 -5.47 -13.03 -7.86
C LEU A 172 -4.88 -11.72 -7.32
N ILE A 173 -5.70 -10.68 -7.18
CA ILE A 173 -5.29 -9.41 -6.57
C ILE A 173 -5.97 -9.28 -5.21
N LEU A 174 -5.19 -9.15 -4.13
CA LEU A 174 -5.66 -8.88 -2.78
C LEU A 174 -5.11 -7.55 -2.29
N CYS A 175 -5.88 -6.83 -1.46
CA CYS A 175 -5.45 -5.61 -0.78
C CYS A 175 -5.78 -5.74 0.72
N SER A 176 -4.76 -5.63 1.57
CA SER A 176 -4.92 -5.73 3.02
C SER A 176 -3.94 -4.81 3.75
N PRO A 177 -4.43 -3.83 4.52
CA PRO A 177 -5.83 -3.37 4.69
C PRO A 177 -6.48 -2.88 3.39
N ASN A 178 -7.76 -3.17 3.21
CA ASN A 178 -8.46 -2.90 1.96
C ASN A 178 -8.93 -1.44 1.80
N ASN A 179 -8.84 -0.94 0.60
CA ASN A 179 -9.54 0.25 0.13
C ASN A 179 -10.69 -0.21 -0.81
N PRO A 180 -11.98 -0.03 -0.44
CA PRO A 180 -12.52 1.03 0.44
C PRO A 180 -12.90 0.60 1.87
N THR A 181 -12.88 -0.68 2.23
CA THR A 181 -13.58 -1.19 3.42
C THR A 181 -12.82 -1.02 4.73
N GLY A 182 -11.49 -0.86 4.67
CA GLY A 182 -10.62 -0.92 5.84
C GLY A 182 -10.49 -2.31 6.47
N SER A 183 -10.97 -3.35 5.80
CA SER A 183 -10.91 -4.74 6.27
C SER A 183 -9.51 -5.31 6.14
N ILE A 184 -9.18 -6.26 7.00
CA ILE A 184 -7.90 -6.97 7.05
C ILE A 184 -8.16 -8.47 6.92
N TYR A 185 -7.34 -9.14 6.13
CA TYR A 185 -7.31 -10.60 6.11
C TYR A 185 -6.53 -11.12 7.32
N SER A 186 -7.16 -11.96 8.14
CA SER A 186 -6.46 -12.67 9.22
C SER A 186 -5.54 -13.75 8.67
N HIS A 187 -4.54 -14.18 9.46
CA HIS A 187 -3.65 -15.28 9.09
C HIS A 187 -4.43 -16.56 8.74
N SER A 188 -5.48 -16.89 9.54
CA SER A 188 -6.33 -18.04 9.26
C SER A 188 -7.04 -17.91 7.91
N ARG A 189 -7.60 -16.73 7.61
CA ARG A 189 -8.27 -16.48 6.33
C ARG A 189 -7.30 -16.55 5.15
N LEU A 190 -6.10 -15.99 5.29
CA LEU A 190 -5.08 -16.12 4.26
C LEU A 190 -4.65 -17.58 4.07
N GLY A 191 -4.48 -18.33 5.16
CA GLY A 191 -4.19 -19.76 5.10
C GLY A 191 -5.25 -20.57 4.35
N GLU A 192 -6.54 -20.31 4.59
CA GLU A 192 -7.65 -20.93 3.84
C GLU A 192 -7.57 -20.62 2.33
N LEU A 193 -7.21 -19.39 1.94
CA LEU A 193 -7.04 -19.03 0.54
C LEU A 193 -5.81 -19.72 -0.08
N VAL A 194 -4.73 -19.82 0.67
CA VAL A 194 -3.50 -20.48 0.24
C VAL A 194 -3.74 -21.97 -0.02
N GLU A 195 -4.52 -22.64 0.83
CA GLU A 195 -4.92 -24.04 0.59
C GLU A 195 -5.65 -24.22 -0.75
N VAL A 196 -6.56 -23.30 -1.10
CA VAL A 196 -7.22 -23.32 -2.42
C VAL A 196 -6.21 -23.10 -3.55
N LEU A 197 -5.29 -22.14 -3.37
CA LEU A 197 -4.30 -21.80 -4.39
C LEU A 197 -3.29 -22.93 -4.65
N ARG A 198 -3.11 -23.89 -3.75
CA ARG A 198 -2.28 -25.09 -4.01
C ARG A 198 -2.80 -25.93 -5.18
N GLU A 199 -4.10 -25.93 -5.38
CA GLU A 199 -4.75 -26.63 -6.51
C GLU A 199 -4.54 -25.89 -7.85
N TYR A 200 -4.07 -24.61 -7.80
CA TYR A 200 -3.90 -23.73 -8.97
C TYR A 200 -2.47 -23.13 -8.99
N PRO A 201 -1.43 -23.92 -9.24
CA PRO A 201 -0.03 -23.49 -9.14
C PRO A 201 0.37 -22.37 -10.12
N GLU A 202 -0.37 -22.22 -11.22
CA GLU A 202 -0.11 -21.19 -12.24
C GLU A 202 -0.67 -19.79 -11.85
N VAL A 203 -1.46 -19.70 -10.78
CA VAL A 203 -2.04 -18.43 -10.35
C VAL A 203 -1.03 -17.64 -9.56
N VAL A 204 -0.66 -16.47 -10.08
CA VAL A 204 0.17 -15.48 -9.40
C VAL A 204 -0.70 -14.70 -8.41
N VAL A 205 -0.18 -14.42 -7.22
CA VAL A 205 -0.88 -13.61 -6.22
C VAL A 205 -0.20 -12.25 -6.11
N LEU A 206 -0.96 -11.18 -6.36
CA LEU A 206 -0.53 -9.81 -6.11
C LEU A 206 -1.16 -9.34 -4.79
N SER A 207 -0.31 -9.06 -3.79
CA SER A 207 -0.69 -8.52 -2.49
C SER A 207 -0.36 -7.03 -2.43
N ASP A 208 -1.39 -6.17 -2.42
CA ASP A 208 -1.24 -4.73 -2.22
C ASP A 208 -1.30 -4.43 -0.72
N GLU A 209 -0.15 -4.10 -0.15
CA GLU A 209 0.05 -3.87 1.28
C GLU A 209 0.30 -2.38 1.61
N ILE A 210 -0.16 -1.46 0.74
CA ILE A 210 0.12 0.00 0.85
C ILE A 210 -0.38 0.63 2.17
N TYR A 211 -1.27 -0.03 2.90
CA TYR A 211 -1.82 0.42 4.19
C TYR A 211 -1.32 -0.41 5.37
N ASP A 212 -0.30 -1.24 5.22
CA ASP A 212 0.23 -2.16 6.24
C ASP A 212 0.56 -1.47 7.57
N ALA A 213 1.16 -0.27 7.52
CA ALA A 213 1.48 0.52 8.70
C ALA A 213 0.26 1.19 9.38
N LEU A 214 -0.93 1.12 8.77
CA LEU A 214 -2.15 1.75 9.25
C LEU A 214 -3.17 0.70 9.72
N VAL A 215 -2.76 -0.15 10.65
CA VAL A 215 -3.61 -1.12 11.36
C VAL A 215 -3.81 -0.66 12.79
N TYR A 216 -4.99 -0.91 13.34
CA TYR A 216 -5.37 -0.43 14.67
C TYR A 216 -5.19 -1.51 15.75
N ASP A 217 -4.81 -1.10 16.97
CA ASP A 217 -4.27 -1.96 18.04
C ASP A 217 -5.09 -3.20 18.38
N GLU A 218 -6.40 -3.09 18.35
CA GLU A 218 -7.30 -4.20 18.66
C GLU A 218 -7.17 -5.37 17.67
N TYR A 219 -6.59 -5.13 16.48
CA TYR A 219 -6.41 -6.13 15.42
C TYR A 219 -4.97 -6.62 15.28
N ILE A 220 -4.01 -5.93 15.87
CA ILE A 220 -2.59 -6.33 15.84
C ILE A 220 -2.35 -7.63 16.66
N ASN A 221 -3.19 -7.93 17.65
CA ASN A 221 -2.98 -9.02 18.59
C ASN A 221 -3.90 -10.24 18.40
N ILE A 222 -4.87 -10.19 17.47
CA ILE A 222 -5.85 -11.26 17.31
C ILE A 222 -5.20 -12.61 17.00
N ASP A 223 -4.14 -12.62 16.19
CA ASP A 223 -3.46 -13.85 15.77
C ASP A 223 -2.46 -14.39 16.80
N LYS A 224 -2.06 -13.61 17.83
CA LYS A 224 -1.16 -14.10 18.88
C LYS A 224 -1.78 -15.14 19.79
N HIS A 225 -3.10 -15.12 19.95
CA HIS A 225 -3.82 -16.04 20.85
C HIS A 225 -4.34 -17.30 20.15
N SER A 226 -4.57 -17.29 18.84
CA SER A 226 -4.99 -18.46 18.06
C SER A 226 -3.89 -19.50 17.89
N ASN A 227 -2.63 -19.06 17.76
CA ASN A 227 -1.48 -19.99 17.64
C ASN A 227 -1.08 -20.69 18.95
N ALA A 228 -1.51 -20.19 20.11
CA ALA A 228 -1.28 -20.85 21.40
C ALA A 228 -2.09 -22.14 21.59
N ALA A 229 -3.18 -22.30 20.83
CA ALA A 229 -4.09 -23.45 20.93
C ALA A 229 -3.68 -24.66 20.06
N ILE A 230 -2.75 -24.49 19.10
CA ILE A 230 -2.44 -25.53 18.11
C ILE A 230 -1.19 -26.38 18.48
N ASN A 231 -0.40 -26.00 19.49
CA ASN A 231 0.78 -26.81 19.85
C ASN A 231 1.05 -26.92 21.37
N PRO A 232 0.39 -27.87 22.09
CA PRO A 232 0.59 -28.03 23.52
C PRO A 232 1.91 -28.74 23.91
N LYS A 233 2.85 -29.00 22.97
CA LYS A 233 4.09 -29.74 23.25
C LYS A 233 5.35 -29.00 22.79
N LYS A 234 5.63 -27.84 23.38
CA LYS A 234 7.02 -27.32 23.51
C LYS A 234 7.08 -26.30 24.64
N LYS A 235 7.09 -26.80 25.88
CA LYS A 235 7.67 -26.10 27.03
C LYS A 235 9.08 -26.64 27.20
N ASN A 236 10.02 -25.71 27.44
CA ASN A 236 11.42 -25.89 27.81
C ASN A 236 12.44 -26.05 26.66
N ALA A 237 12.95 -24.90 26.20
CA ALA A 237 14.38 -24.76 25.89
C ALA A 237 14.74 -23.28 26.20
N GLU A 238 15.48 -23.08 27.27
CA GLU A 238 16.17 -21.84 27.61
C GLU A 238 17.20 -21.55 26.53
N SER A 239 17.12 -20.39 25.87
CA SER A 239 18.14 -19.94 24.94
C SER A 239 19.19 -19.11 25.69
N THR A 240 20.36 -19.70 25.84
CA THR A 240 21.60 -18.99 26.21
C THR A 240 22.02 -18.11 25.03
N VAL A 241 22.18 -16.83 25.30
CA VAL A 241 22.78 -15.85 24.38
C VAL A 241 24.25 -16.14 24.27
N ALA A 242 24.75 -16.43 23.08
CA ALA A 242 26.19 -16.56 22.81
C ALA A 242 26.70 -15.18 22.30
N ASP A 243 27.62 -14.62 23.07
CA ASP A 243 28.39 -13.42 22.72
C ASP A 243 29.27 -13.70 21.49
N CYS A 244 29.17 -12.84 20.49
CA CYS A 244 30.04 -12.85 19.32
C CYS A 244 30.98 -11.63 19.39
N ASP A 245 32.20 -11.87 19.93
CA ASP A 245 33.30 -10.91 19.94
C ASP A 245 33.85 -10.70 18.52
N ILE A 246 33.73 -9.51 17.97
CA ILE A 246 34.43 -9.10 16.74
C ILE A 246 35.59 -8.16 17.12
N ARG A 247 36.81 -8.63 16.96
CA ARG A 247 38.03 -7.84 17.09
C ARG A 247 38.22 -6.94 15.87
N VAL A 248 38.26 -5.63 16.12
CA VAL A 248 38.67 -4.61 15.15
C VAL A 248 40.19 -4.51 15.13
N THR A 249 40.81 -4.74 14.00
CA THR A 249 42.21 -4.39 13.73
C THR A 249 42.27 -3.09 12.91
N THR A 250 42.82 -2.07 13.53
CA THR A 250 43.15 -0.79 12.90
C THR A 250 44.51 -0.89 12.21
N ASN A 251 44.59 -0.44 10.93
CA ASN A 251 45.84 -0.01 10.33
C ASN A 251 45.65 1.24 9.49
N GLN A 252 46.25 2.34 9.94
CA GLN A 252 46.66 3.48 9.11
C GLN A 252 48.12 3.28 8.68
N PRO A 253 48.69 3.98 7.68
CA PRO A 253 48.84 5.43 7.73
C PRO A 253 48.77 6.21 6.39
N ALA A 254 48.77 7.54 6.55
CA ALA A 254 48.75 8.61 5.59
C ALA A 254 50.01 8.72 4.72
N HIS A 255 49.87 9.37 3.53
CA HIS A 255 50.89 10.26 2.97
C HIS A 255 50.30 11.37 2.10
N GLU A 256 50.75 12.58 2.38
CA GLU A 256 50.56 13.85 1.65
C GLU A 256 51.15 13.83 0.24
N GLN A 257 50.58 14.59 -0.71
CA GLN A 257 51.34 15.57 -1.50
C GLN A 257 50.40 16.48 -2.33
N ALA A 258 50.89 17.71 -2.52
CA ALA A 258 50.23 18.92 -3.01
C ALA A 258 50.35 19.12 -4.54
N PRO A 259 50.09 20.32 -5.15
CA PRO A 259 48.98 20.52 -6.10
C PRO A 259 49.43 20.82 -7.53
N GLY A 260 48.51 20.74 -8.45
CA GLY A 260 48.62 21.36 -9.77
C GLY A 260 48.28 20.47 -10.94
N GLN A 261 47.07 20.63 -11.44
CA GLN A 261 46.72 20.75 -12.87
C GLN A 261 45.22 20.66 -13.04
N VAL A 262 44.62 21.71 -13.64
CA VAL A 262 43.19 21.74 -13.97
C VAL A 262 42.99 20.82 -15.18
N ALA A 263 42.50 19.62 -14.95
CA ALA A 263 41.90 18.75 -15.95
C ALA A 263 40.39 18.74 -15.75
N CYS A 264 39.66 19.11 -16.78
CA CYS A 264 38.21 19.01 -16.79
C CYS A 264 37.83 17.52 -16.84
N GLU A 265 37.74 16.88 -15.68
CA GLU A 265 37.24 15.52 -15.60
C GLU A 265 35.72 15.56 -15.55
N PHE A 266 35.13 14.90 -16.55
CA PHE A 266 33.74 14.50 -16.50
C PHE A 266 33.54 13.65 -15.22
N ARG A 267 32.95 14.24 -14.16
CA ARG A 267 32.50 13.49 -13.01
C ARG A 267 31.36 12.58 -13.44
N THR A 268 31.62 11.32 -13.59
CA THR A 268 30.59 10.29 -13.63
C THR A 268 29.74 10.42 -12.37
N ALA A 269 28.42 10.39 -12.54
CA ALA A 269 27.43 10.45 -11.47
C ALA A 269 27.85 9.58 -10.29
N GLY A 270 27.74 10.14 -9.08
CA GLY A 270 28.22 9.51 -7.86
C GLY A 270 27.88 8.03 -7.78
N THR A 271 28.89 7.22 -7.73
CA THR A 271 28.77 5.81 -7.34
C THR A 271 28.25 5.81 -5.92
N ASP A 272 27.18 5.07 -5.70
CA ASP A 272 26.62 4.80 -4.37
C ASP A 272 27.74 4.21 -3.48
N THR A 273 28.41 5.07 -2.70
CA THR A 273 29.58 4.70 -1.88
C THR A 273 29.18 4.19 -0.50
N GLN A 274 27.87 4.23 -0.18
CA GLN A 274 27.37 3.58 1.02
C GLN A 274 27.28 2.08 0.76
N SER A 275 27.99 1.28 1.56
CA SER A 275 27.91 -0.16 1.43
C SER A 275 26.51 -0.66 1.80
N PRO A 276 25.99 -1.71 1.17
CA PRO A 276 24.74 -2.35 1.58
C PRO A 276 24.73 -2.73 3.08
N GLN A 277 25.89 -2.95 3.68
CA GLN A 277 26.06 -3.26 5.11
C GLN A 277 25.73 -2.09 6.03
N ASP A 278 26.01 -0.83 5.64
CA ASP A 278 25.66 0.35 6.46
C ASP A 278 24.14 0.57 6.51
N SER A 279 23.42 0.26 5.42
CA SER A 279 21.96 0.30 5.38
C SER A 279 21.33 -0.82 6.21
N LEU A 280 21.92 -2.03 6.21
CA LEU A 280 21.48 -3.17 7.01
C LEU A 280 21.67 -2.92 8.51
N GLN A 281 22.77 -2.27 8.90
CA GLN A 281 23.04 -1.96 10.31
C GLN A 281 22.09 -0.91 10.87
N LYS A 282 21.67 0.09 10.05
CA LYS A 282 20.64 1.05 10.42
C LYS A 282 19.23 0.43 10.52
N CYS A 283 18.91 -0.52 9.65
CA CYS A 283 17.64 -1.26 9.70
C CYS A 283 17.52 -2.14 10.96
N ALA A 284 18.62 -2.76 11.41
CA ALA A 284 18.60 -3.59 12.62
C ALA A 284 18.23 -2.80 13.89
N ILE A 285 18.53 -1.49 13.93
CA ILE A 285 18.19 -0.61 15.05
C ILE A 285 16.69 -0.24 15.04
N ALA A 286 16.05 -0.17 13.86
CA ALA A 286 14.62 0.13 13.72
C ALA A 286 13.71 -1.05 14.11
N SER A 287 14.20 -2.30 14.01
CA SER A 287 13.38 -3.51 14.18
C SER A 287 12.97 -3.85 15.62
N GLU A 288 13.59 -3.26 16.66
CA GLU A 288 13.24 -3.56 18.05
C GLU A 288 11.93 -2.91 18.52
N ASN A 289 11.40 -1.92 17.82
CA ASN A 289 10.21 -1.15 18.20
C ASN A 289 8.95 -1.43 17.35
N ASP A 290 9.03 -2.20 16.26
CA ASP A 290 7.89 -2.42 15.37
C ASP A 290 6.92 -3.47 15.92
N LYS A 291 5.87 -2.98 16.61
CA LYS A 291 4.77 -3.79 17.14
C LYS A 291 3.62 -4.00 16.14
N ASN A 292 3.72 -3.48 14.93
CA ASN A 292 2.65 -3.46 13.92
C ASN A 292 2.77 -4.65 12.96
N ASN A 293 2.50 -5.86 13.44
CA ASN A 293 2.58 -7.05 12.58
C ASN A 293 1.20 -7.39 12.03
N ILE A 294 0.97 -7.01 10.78
CA ILE A 294 -0.10 -7.55 9.92
C ILE A 294 0.38 -8.88 9.37
N CYS A 295 -0.55 -9.81 9.16
CA CYS A 295 -0.24 -11.00 8.41
C CYS A 295 -0.06 -10.64 6.92
N SER A 296 1.11 -10.92 6.38
CA SER A 296 1.41 -10.82 4.96
C SER A 296 1.36 -12.19 4.30
N LEU A 297 0.98 -12.24 3.03
CA LEU A 297 1.10 -13.47 2.22
C LEU A 297 2.55 -13.96 2.09
N ALA A 298 3.53 -13.10 2.34
CA ALA A 298 4.95 -13.50 2.42
C ALA A 298 5.25 -14.55 3.51
N GLU A 299 4.40 -14.66 4.54
CA GLU A 299 4.54 -15.66 5.60
C GLU A 299 4.23 -17.09 5.11
N PHE A 300 3.64 -17.24 3.92
CA PHE A 300 3.31 -18.51 3.30
C PHE A 300 4.35 -18.87 2.23
N GLY A 301 5.43 -19.53 2.62
CA GLY A 301 6.59 -19.83 1.77
C GLY A 301 6.29 -20.58 0.48
N GLU A 302 5.20 -21.33 0.42
CA GLU A 302 4.73 -22.02 -0.77
C GLU A 302 4.26 -21.11 -1.89
N LEU A 303 3.98 -19.84 -1.59
CA LEU A 303 3.67 -18.82 -2.59
C LEU A 303 4.92 -18.07 -3.09
N ALA A 304 6.10 -18.23 -2.50
CA ALA A 304 7.25 -17.36 -2.69
C ALA A 304 7.57 -17.07 -4.17
N GLU A 305 7.57 -18.09 -5.04
CA GLU A 305 7.89 -17.96 -6.47
C GLU A 305 6.76 -17.32 -7.31
N ARG A 306 5.57 -17.21 -6.77
CA ARG A 306 4.38 -16.66 -7.47
C ARG A 306 3.69 -15.56 -6.70
N LEU A 307 4.35 -15.02 -5.67
CA LEU A 307 3.88 -13.87 -4.90
C LEU A 307 4.55 -12.59 -5.40
N ILE A 308 3.73 -11.56 -5.58
CA ILE A 308 4.16 -10.19 -5.84
C ILE A 308 3.60 -9.33 -4.72
N ILE A 309 4.47 -8.76 -3.89
CA ILE A 309 4.07 -7.78 -2.88
C ILE A 309 4.25 -6.39 -3.46
N VAL A 310 3.27 -5.53 -3.27
CA VAL A 310 3.33 -4.11 -3.62
C VAL A 310 3.14 -3.26 -2.38
N ASN A 311 4.01 -2.28 -2.21
CA ASN A 311 3.93 -1.32 -1.11
C ASN A 311 4.54 0.03 -1.51
N GLY A 312 4.65 0.99 -0.58
CA GLY A 312 5.23 2.30 -0.86
C GLY A 312 5.14 3.27 0.30
N VAL A 313 5.77 4.41 0.15
CA VAL A 313 5.82 5.46 1.19
C VAL A 313 4.62 6.39 1.21
N SER A 314 3.68 6.24 0.27
CA SER A 314 2.59 7.20 0.05
C SER A 314 1.71 7.41 1.27
N LYS A 315 1.39 6.34 2.03
CA LYS A 315 0.40 6.38 3.11
C LYS A 315 1.04 6.49 4.47
N ALA A 316 1.98 5.61 4.79
CA ALA A 316 2.65 5.58 6.08
C ALA A 316 3.46 6.85 6.38
N TYR A 317 3.98 7.53 5.36
CA TYR A 317 4.87 8.69 5.51
C TYR A 317 4.32 9.99 4.93
N ALA A 318 3.04 10.06 4.58
CA ALA A 318 2.42 11.21 3.93
C ALA A 318 3.20 11.69 2.69
N MET A 319 3.59 10.75 1.82
CA MET A 319 4.44 10.98 0.66
C MET A 319 3.71 10.72 -0.67
N THR A 320 2.43 11.02 -0.76
CA THR A 320 1.63 10.73 -1.97
C THR A 320 2.17 11.44 -3.21
N GLY A 321 2.60 12.69 -3.08
CA GLY A 321 3.17 13.52 -4.16
C GLY A 321 4.59 13.13 -4.58
N TRP A 322 5.35 12.42 -3.76
CA TRP A 322 6.73 12.01 -4.05
C TRP A 322 6.83 10.89 -5.08
N ARG A 323 5.76 10.14 -5.28
CA ARG A 323 5.64 9.08 -6.27
C ARG A 323 6.68 7.97 -6.12
N ILE A 324 6.87 7.43 -4.91
CA ILE A 324 7.71 6.26 -4.65
C ILE A 324 6.87 5.12 -4.07
N GLY A 325 6.98 3.98 -4.68
CA GLY A 325 6.49 2.68 -4.27
C GLY A 325 7.39 1.60 -4.87
N TRP A 326 7.06 0.36 -4.61
CA TRP A 326 7.85 -0.76 -5.08
C TRP A 326 7.01 -2.02 -5.25
N LEU A 327 7.55 -2.96 -5.99
CA LEU A 327 7.13 -4.35 -5.96
C LEU A 327 8.30 -5.25 -5.54
N MET A 328 7.95 -6.41 -4.98
CA MET A 328 8.91 -7.44 -4.58
C MET A 328 8.40 -8.81 -5.00
N SER A 329 9.31 -9.69 -5.43
CA SER A 329 9.04 -11.09 -5.72
C SER A 329 10.32 -11.91 -5.65
N LYS A 330 10.23 -13.15 -5.21
CA LYS A 330 11.36 -14.11 -5.26
C LYS A 330 11.61 -14.62 -6.68
N ASN A 331 10.66 -14.48 -7.57
CA ASN A 331 10.78 -14.91 -8.97
C ASN A 331 11.69 -13.98 -9.77
N LYS A 332 12.93 -14.42 -9.97
CA LYS A 332 13.95 -13.63 -10.68
C LYS A 332 13.58 -13.30 -12.11
N ALA A 333 12.97 -14.25 -12.83
CA ALA A 333 12.55 -14.03 -14.21
C ALA A 333 11.46 -12.95 -14.31
N PHE A 334 10.52 -12.93 -13.35
CA PHE A 334 9.51 -11.87 -13.24
C PHE A 334 10.17 -10.51 -12.95
N ILE A 335 11.08 -10.44 -11.97
CA ILE A 335 11.80 -9.20 -11.61
C ILE A 335 12.54 -8.63 -12.83
N GLU A 336 13.28 -9.47 -13.58
CA GLU A 336 13.99 -9.05 -14.79
C GLU A 336 13.03 -8.55 -15.89
N ALA A 337 11.92 -9.25 -16.12
CA ALA A 337 10.92 -8.87 -17.11
C ALA A 337 10.27 -7.54 -16.75
N CYS A 338 9.89 -7.36 -15.47
CA CYS A 338 9.29 -6.14 -14.96
C CYS A 338 10.29 -4.95 -15.02
N ALA A 339 11.55 -5.17 -14.71
CA ALA A 339 12.59 -4.13 -14.85
C ALA A 339 12.78 -3.70 -16.32
N ARG A 340 12.78 -4.64 -17.28
CA ARG A 340 12.81 -4.31 -18.71
C ARG A 340 11.61 -3.45 -19.11
N LEU A 341 10.41 -3.80 -18.67
CA LEU A 341 9.21 -3.02 -18.94
C LEU A 341 9.32 -1.60 -18.37
N GLN A 342 9.69 -1.46 -17.10
CA GLN A 342 9.86 -0.15 -16.45
C GLN A 342 10.90 0.71 -17.16
N GLY A 343 12.02 0.11 -17.62
CA GLY A 343 13.06 0.81 -18.35
C GLY A 343 12.57 1.46 -19.65
N GLN A 344 11.55 0.86 -20.30
CA GLN A 344 10.94 1.42 -21.53
C GLN A 344 9.81 2.42 -21.24
N GLN A 345 9.34 2.51 -20.00
CA GLN A 345 8.27 3.45 -19.62
C GLN A 345 8.81 4.75 -19.03
N VAL A 346 9.64 4.65 -18.00
CA VAL A 346 10.06 5.79 -17.17
C VAL A 346 11.56 5.79 -16.86
N THR A 347 12.32 4.83 -17.34
CA THR A 347 13.72 4.57 -17.02
C THR A 347 13.90 4.21 -15.53
N CYS A 348 13.73 5.16 -14.62
CA CYS A 348 13.81 4.95 -13.17
C CYS A 348 12.85 5.91 -12.43
N ALA A 349 12.56 5.63 -11.19
CA ALA A 349 11.91 6.59 -10.31
C ALA A 349 12.85 7.77 -10.00
N THR A 350 12.27 8.92 -9.64
CA THR A 350 13.02 10.16 -9.34
C THR A 350 14.06 9.95 -8.25
N MET A 351 15.33 10.22 -8.52
CA MET A 351 16.46 9.92 -7.63
C MET A 351 16.37 10.64 -6.29
N VAL A 352 16.02 11.93 -6.30
CA VAL A 352 15.79 12.72 -5.09
C VAL A 352 14.69 12.09 -4.21
N ALA A 353 13.59 11.66 -4.84
CA ALA A 353 12.49 11.01 -4.13
C ALA A 353 12.88 9.64 -3.59
N GLN A 354 13.77 8.90 -4.26
CA GLN A 354 14.32 7.65 -3.75
C GLN A 354 15.17 7.86 -2.49
N LYS A 355 15.99 8.92 -2.43
CA LYS A 355 16.77 9.28 -1.22
C LYS A 355 15.87 9.69 -0.06
N ALA A 356 14.78 10.41 -0.35
CA ALA A 356 13.76 10.72 0.65
C ALA A 356 13.07 9.44 1.18
N ALA A 357 12.71 8.50 0.30
CA ALA A 357 12.10 7.23 0.68
C ALA A 357 13.08 6.33 1.48
N GLU A 358 14.36 6.36 1.15
CA GLU A 358 15.39 5.69 1.93
C GLU A 358 15.44 6.25 3.37
N ALA A 359 15.45 7.57 3.52
CA ALA A 359 15.42 8.22 4.82
C ALA A 359 14.12 7.91 5.60
N ALA A 360 12.99 7.78 4.91
CA ALA A 360 11.73 7.36 5.52
C ALA A 360 11.82 5.96 6.13
N LEU A 361 12.40 4.99 5.41
CA LEU A 361 12.50 3.60 5.85
C LEU A 361 13.61 3.35 6.88
N THR A 362 14.70 4.11 6.82
CA THR A 362 15.87 3.92 7.70
C THR A 362 15.90 4.88 8.89
N GLY A 363 15.03 5.90 8.91
CA GLY A 363 14.90 6.86 9.99
C GLY A 363 13.97 6.39 11.11
N SER A 364 13.71 7.29 12.09
CA SER A 364 12.73 7.03 13.16
C SER A 364 11.34 6.76 12.57
N GLN A 365 10.68 5.74 13.09
CA GLN A 365 9.30 5.38 12.73
C GLN A 365 8.25 6.08 13.62
N ASP A 366 8.66 6.96 14.53
CA ASP A 366 7.76 7.68 15.44
C ASP A 366 6.67 8.47 14.69
N CYS A 367 7.01 9.01 13.51
CA CYS A 367 6.05 9.73 12.68
C CYS A 367 4.93 8.83 12.15
N VAL A 368 5.23 7.57 11.83
CA VAL A 368 4.26 6.56 11.38
C VAL A 368 3.33 6.21 12.54
N GLU A 369 3.89 5.93 13.73
CA GLU A 369 3.12 5.61 14.91
C GLU A 369 2.22 6.77 15.37
N GLN A 370 2.74 8.01 15.36
CA GLN A 370 1.93 9.20 15.65
C GLN A 370 0.76 9.36 14.68
N MET A 371 1.00 9.18 13.39
CA MET A 371 -0.07 9.22 12.37
C MET A 371 -1.11 8.11 12.61
N ARG A 372 -0.66 6.88 12.88
CA ARG A 372 -1.53 5.75 13.20
C ARG A 372 -2.44 6.05 14.40
N GLN A 373 -1.88 6.63 15.46
CA GLN A 373 -2.65 7.03 16.65
C GLN A 373 -3.68 8.14 16.36
N VAL A 374 -3.32 9.11 15.52
CA VAL A 374 -4.26 10.14 15.07
C VAL A 374 -5.42 9.50 14.29
N PHE A 375 -5.13 8.62 13.34
CA PHE A 375 -6.17 7.93 12.59
C PHE A 375 -7.00 6.97 13.46
N ALA A 376 -6.43 6.32 14.45
CA ALA A 376 -7.17 5.52 15.42
C ALA A 376 -8.22 6.35 16.18
N LYS A 377 -7.84 7.55 16.65
CA LYS A 377 -8.78 8.47 17.33
C LYS A 377 -9.86 8.98 16.37
N ARG A 378 -9.51 9.33 15.13
CA ARG A 378 -10.46 9.79 14.12
C ARG A 378 -11.42 8.67 13.70
N ARG A 379 -10.94 7.42 13.62
CA ARG A 379 -11.77 6.24 13.39
C ARG A 379 -12.84 6.07 14.48
N GLU A 380 -12.45 6.13 15.76
CA GLU A 380 -13.40 6.05 16.87
C GLU A 380 -14.47 7.15 16.78
N LEU A 381 -14.03 8.37 16.48
CA LEU A 381 -14.90 9.52 16.36
C LEU A 381 -15.90 9.35 15.21
N ILE A 382 -15.42 9.05 13.99
CA ILE A 382 -16.30 8.92 12.82
C ILE A 382 -17.27 7.75 12.97
N CYS A 383 -16.84 6.60 13.52
CA CYS A 383 -17.72 5.46 13.76
C CYS A 383 -18.81 5.78 14.78
N ARG A 384 -18.48 6.49 15.86
CA ARG A 384 -19.48 6.93 16.84
C ARG A 384 -20.51 7.85 16.20
N LEU A 385 -20.08 8.85 15.41
CA LEU A 385 -20.99 9.79 14.76
C LEU A 385 -21.82 9.12 13.65
N ALA A 386 -21.23 8.17 12.92
CA ALA A 386 -21.91 7.43 11.87
C ALA A 386 -23.00 6.49 12.41
N ALA A 387 -22.82 5.95 13.61
CA ALA A 387 -23.84 5.11 14.27
C ALA A 387 -25.13 5.89 14.61
N GLU A 388 -25.09 7.21 14.64
CA GLU A 388 -26.25 8.08 14.86
C GLU A 388 -27.01 8.42 13.57
N ILE A 389 -26.51 8.02 12.38
CA ILE A 389 -27.13 8.36 11.10
C ILE A 389 -28.12 7.26 10.73
N PRO A 390 -29.44 7.60 10.56
CA PRO A 390 -30.44 6.61 10.19
C PRO A 390 -30.13 5.98 8.82
N GLY A 391 -30.38 4.67 8.70
CA GLY A 391 -30.24 3.94 7.45
C GLY A 391 -28.80 3.58 7.07
N TRP A 392 -27.80 3.91 7.88
CA TRP A 392 -26.41 3.48 7.67
C TRP A 392 -26.13 2.17 8.39
N LYS A 393 -25.48 1.24 7.68
CA LYS A 393 -24.98 -0.01 8.22
C LYS A 393 -23.49 -0.15 7.85
N PHE A 394 -22.61 -0.32 8.81
CA PHE A 394 -21.17 -0.41 8.55
C PHE A 394 -20.45 -1.29 9.57
N GLU A 395 -19.34 -1.84 9.16
CA GLU A 395 -18.33 -2.44 10.03
C GLU A 395 -17.28 -1.41 10.42
N LYS A 396 -16.82 -1.46 11.66
CA LYS A 396 -15.71 -0.62 12.13
C LYS A 396 -14.43 -0.99 11.36
N PRO A 397 -13.78 -0.06 10.66
CA PRO A 397 -12.58 -0.35 9.89
C PRO A 397 -11.45 -0.89 10.78
N GLN A 398 -10.74 -1.90 10.29
CA GLN A 398 -9.63 -2.52 10.99
C GLN A 398 -8.29 -1.85 10.65
N GLY A 399 -8.22 -1.23 9.46
CA GLY A 399 -7.04 -0.52 8.96
C GLY A 399 -7.40 0.57 7.96
N ALA A 400 -6.39 1.14 7.31
CA ALA A 400 -6.48 2.29 6.42
C ALA A 400 -7.16 3.51 7.10
N PHE A 401 -7.82 4.37 6.34
CA PHE A 401 -8.51 5.56 6.88
C PHE A 401 -9.84 5.82 6.15
N TYR A 402 -10.61 4.73 5.95
CA TYR A 402 -11.91 4.79 5.26
C TYR A 402 -13.02 4.20 6.11
N LEU A 403 -14.20 4.85 6.06
CA LEU A 403 -15.46 4.29 6.49
C LEU A 403 -16.28 3.94 5.24
N PHE A 404 -16.92 2.77 5.24
CA PHE A 404 -17.63 2.26 4.06
C PHE A 404 -19.03 1.76 4.45
N PRO A 405 -19.99 2.68 4.74
CA PRO A 405 -21.34 2.31 5.09
C PRO A 405 -22.16 1.86 3.87
N ASP A 406 -22.98 0.83 4.08
CA ASP A 406 -24.11 0.47 3.26
C ASP A 406 -25.22 1.49 3.51
N VAL A 407 -25.71 2.08 2.42
CA VAL A 407 -26.76 3.11 2.39
C VAL A 407 -27.94 2.69 1.47
N SER A 408 -28.08 1.39 1.26
CA SER A 408 -29.16 0.82 0.41
C SER A 408 -30.56 1.24 0.87
N ALA A 409 -30.77 1.36 2.19
CA ALA A 409 -32.02 1.87 2.78
C ALA A 409 -32.36 3.32 2.36
N LEU A 410 -31.38 4.06 1.84
CA LEU A 410 -31.53 5.46 1.39
C LEU A 410 -31.53 5.58 -0.15
N GLY A 411 -31.55 4.44 -0.85
CA GLY A 411 -31.58 4.38 -2.33
C GLY A 411 -30.22 4.18 -2.98
N GLY A 412 -29.20 3.76 -2.21
CA GLY A 412 -27.88 3.35 -2.72
C GLY A 412 -26.86 4.48 -2.82
N GLY A 413 -25.61 4.06 -3.09
CA GLY A 413 -24.45 4.93 -2.99
C GLY A 413 -24.40 6.09 -3.98
N ASP A 414 -24.81 5.86 -5.23
CA ASP A 414 -24.79 6.91 -6.25
C ASP A 414 -25.71 8.07 -5.87
N ARG A 415 -26.98 7.74 -5.50
CA ARG A 415 -27.96 8.73 -5.06
C ARG A 415 -27.50 9.48 -3.81
N VAL A 416 -27.02 8.74 -2.81
CA VAL A 416 -26.61 9.33 -1.54
C VAL A 416 -25.37 10.21 -1.72
N ALA A 417 -24.37 9.81 -2.51
CA ALA A 417 -23.17 10.61 -2.74
C ALA A 417 -23.50 11.95 -3.45
N GLU A 418 -24.38 11.92 -4.44
CA GLU A 418 -24.86 13.13 -5.14
C GLU A 418 -25.62 14.04 -4.19
N PHE A 419 -26.60 13.49 -3.46
CA PHE A 419 -27.41 14.22 -2.48
C PHE A 419 -26.56 14.89 -1.39
N LEU A 420 -25.56 14.17 -0.84
CA LEU A 420 -24.69 14.74 0.19
C LEU A 420 -23.80 15.88 -0.32
N LEU A 421 -23.38 15.81 -1.58
CA LEU A 421 -22.63 16.92 -2.17
C LEU A 421 -23.50 18.17 -2.35
N GLU A 422 -24.74 18.01 -2.80
CA GLU A 422 -25.65 19.11 -3.13
C GLU A 422 -26.28 19.74 -1.88
N GLU A 423 -26.78 18.93 -0.96
CA GLU A 423 -27.54 19.39 0.20
C GLU A 423 -26.72 19.55 1.47
N ALA A 424 -25.73 18.69 1.69
CA ALA A 424 -24.86 18.76 2.86
C ALA A 424 -23.53 19.48 2.59
N HIS A 425 -23.19 19.71 1.32
CA HIS A 425 -21.88 20.21 0.90
C HIS A 425 -20.73 19.35 1.45
N VAL A 426 -20.93 18.02 1.44
CA VAL A 426 -19.93 17.02 1.83
C VAL A 426 -19.70 16.08 0.66
N ALA A 427 -18.47 16.07 0.14
CA ALA A 427 -18.09 15.19 -0.95
C ALA A 427 -17.62 13.82 -0.42
N VAL A 428 -18.34 12.78 -0.79
CA VAL A 428 -18.01 11.36 -0.54
C VAL A 428 -17.88 10.63 -1.88
N VAL A 429 -17.42 9.37 -1.89
CA VAL A 429 -17.31 8.58 -3.13
C VAL A 429 -18.39 7.50 -3.13
N SER A 430 -19.17 7.39 -4.22
CA SER A 430 -20.11 6.29 -4.39
C SER A 430 -19.38 4.93 -4.37
N GLY A 431 -20.02 3.95 -3.78
CA GLY A 431 -19.56 2.55 -3.76
C GLY A 431 -19.54 1.90 -5.15
N SER A 432 -20.31 2.41 -6.11
CA SER A 432 -20.24 2.00 -7.53
C SER A 432 -18.82 2.09 -8.09
N ALA A 433 -18.02 3.09 -7.63
CA ALA A 433 -16.61 3.21 -7.99
C ALA A 433 -15.74 2.03 -7.53
N PHE A 434 -16.23 1.24 -6.59
CA PHE A 434 -15.51 0.12 -5.99
C PHE A 434 -16.19 -1.23 -6.27
N GLY A 435 -17.26 -1.23 -7.10
CA GLY A 435 -18.05 -2.42 -7.41
C GLY A 435 -19.07 -2.82 -6.34
N CYS A 436 -19.50 -1.87 -5.49
CA CYS A 436 -20.50 -2.06 -4.42
C CYS A 436 -21.47 -0.86 -4.39
N PRO A 437 -22.45 -0.81 -5.31
CA PRO A 437 -23.32 0.36 -5.52
C PRO A 437 -24.22 0.68 -4.31
N GLU A 438 -24.39 -0.22 -3.38
CA GLU A 438 -25.16 -0.02 -2.14
C GLU A 438 -24.45 0.89 -1.14
N CYS A 439 -23.13 1.06 -1.27
CA CYS A 439 -22.28 1.71 -0.28
C CYS A 439 -21.82 3.11 -0.71
N ILE A 440 -21.25 3.85 0.25
CA ILE A 440 -20.44 5.05 0.02
C ILE A 440 -19.12 4.92 0.76
N ARG A 441 -18.05 5.59 0.28
CA ARG A 441 -16.76 5.66 0.99
C ARG A 441 -16.51 7.07 1.50
N LEU A 442 -16.22 7.19 2.78
CA LEU A 442 -15.76 8.40 3.45
C LEU A 442 -14.28 8.21 3.88
N SER A 443 -13.41 9.15 3.52
CA SER A 443 -12.06 9.23 4.07
C SER A 443 -12.09 10.05 5.36
N TYR A 444 -11.52 9.52 6.44
CA TYR A 444 -11.30 10.30 7.68
C TYR A 444 -9.86 10.83 7.82
N ALA A 445 -9.14 10.87 6.70
CA ALA A 445 -7.85 11.56 6.60
C ALA A 445 -8.08 13.08 6.35
N ILE A 446 -8.82 13.72 7.24
CA ILE A 446 -9.10 15.15 7.33
C ILE A 446 -9.05 15.56 8.80
N SER A 447 -9.09 16.86 9.11
CA SER A 447 -9.04 17.34 10.51
C SER A 447 -10.20 16.78 11.36
N THR A 448 -10.00 16.71 12.68
CA THR A 448 -11.03 16.28 13.62
C THR A 448 -12.28 17.17 13.56
N GLU A 449 -12.08 18.47 13.40
CA GLU A 449 -13.12 19.48 13.27
C GLU A 449 -13.94 19.27 11.99
N GLU A 450 -13.27 19.00 10.86
CA GLU A 450 -13.95 18.69 9.60
C GLU A 450 -14.73 17.38 9.67
N ILE A 451 -14.24 16.35 10.39
CA ILE A 451 -14.99 15.11 10.61
C ILE A 451 -16.29 15.41 11.36
N VAL A 452 -16.23 16.16 12.49
CA VAL A 452 -17.40 16.50 13.29
C VAL A 452 -18.42 17.28 12.46
N GLU A 453 -17.96 18.32 11.75
CA GLU A 453 -18.85 19.16 10.94
C GLU A 453 -19.45 18.39 9.75
N SER A 454 -18.65 17.57 9.05
CA SER A 454 -19.17 16.73 7.96
C SER A 454 -20.25 15.79 8.44
N MET A 455 -20.01 15.07 9.54
CA MET A 455 -20.98 14.11 10.06
C MET A 455 -22.25 14.79 10.58
N ARG A 456 -22.14 15.99 11.15
CA ARG A 456 -23.30 16.83 11.53
C ARG A 456 -24.14 17.23 10.32
N ARG A 457 -23.48 17.71 9.23
CA ARG A 457 -24.14 18.08 7.98
C ARG A 457 -24.82 16.88 7.33
N ILE A 458 -24.13 15.75 7.25
CA ILE A 458 -24.67 14.49 6.71
C ILE A 458 -25.91 14.07 7.49
N LYS A 459 -25.83 14.00 8.84
CA LYS A 459 -26.97 13.63 9.70
C LYS A 459 -28.18 14.51 9.43
N SER A 460 -28.00 15.85 9.45
CA SER A 460 -29.07 16.81 9.21
C SER A 460 -29.69 16.70 7.82
N ALA A 461 -28.89 16.36 6.79
CA ALA A 461 -29.39 16.17 5.42
C ALA A 461 -30.17 14.84 5.30
N ILE A 462 -29.65 13.75 5.86
CA ILE A 462 -30.32 12.45 5.83
C ILE A 462 -31.65 12.47 6.59
N GLU A 463 -31.73 13.16 7.74
CA GLU A 463 -33.00 13.34 8.50
C GLU A 463 -34.09 14.07 7.68
N LYS A 464 -33.71 14.83 6.66
CA LYS A 464 -34.65 15.48 5.72
C LYS A 464 -35.02 14.58 4.53
N LEU A 465 -34.22 13.58 4.25
CA LEU A 465 -34.39 12.66 3.13
C LEU A 465 -35.37 11.53 3.46
N ILE A 466 -35.47 11.18 4.76
CA ILE A 466 -36.39 10.16 5.31
C ILE A 466 -37.72 10.79 5.69
#